data_22e836022b9e8a06a33ad58ae1745688
#
_entry.id   22e836022b9e8a06a33ad58ae1745688
#
_cell.length_a   1.000
_cell.length_b   1.000
_cell.length_c   1.000
_cell.angle_alpha   90.00
_cell.angle_beta   90.00
_cell.angle_gamma   90.00
#
_symmetry.space_group_name_H-M   'P 1'
#
loop_
_entity.id
_entity.type
_entity.pdbx_description
1 polymer ?
#
loop_
_entity_poly.entity_id
_entity_poly.type
_entity_poly.pdbx_seq_one_letter_code
_entity_poly.pdbx_strand_id
1 'polypeptide(L)'
;SKFSADSQRPEGWLPPSVLSIEQNILQFVQKMQKLCNLQAAAVESVKFDMQKMADASISGVTYQQGTLMGYEIRQYLLEKKGHTCQYCGGLANDAKLEVEHMHPKSRGGSNRISNLNLACHTCNQDKDNSTLAEYVARLTGSKVKIDRTRIRRIEQILKTNKTFIGLRYAAWANSMRHRLVVDLEVLVPNVSKGTGGQTQYNRTNGM
;
A
#
# COMPACT_ATOMS: atom_id res chain seq x y z
N SER A 1 -14.78 -30.01 -3.74
CA SER A 1 -13.38 -30.27 -4.02
C SER A 1 -12.54 -29.34 -3.14
N LYS A 2 -11.82 -29.92 -2.20
CA LYS A 2 -10.89 -29.23 -1.31
C LYS A 2 -9.68 -28.80 -2.15
N PHE A 3 -9.53 -27.53 -2.44
CA PHE A 3 -8.24 -27.00 -2.84
C PHE A 3 -7.31 -27.10 -1.63
N SER A 4 -6.45 -28.11 -1.62
CA SER A 4 -5.43 -28.23 -0.58
C SER A 4 -4.48 -27.03 -0.74
N ALA A 5 -4.41 -26.20 0.28
CA ALA A 5 -3.56 -25.02 0.33
C ALA A 5 -2.06 -25.36 0.44
N ASP A 6 -1.70 -26.62 0.36
CA ASP A 6 -0.38 -27.19 0.63
C ASP A 6 0.32 -27.77 -0.61
N SER A 7 -0.07 -27.34 -1.82
CA SER A 7 0.79 -27.60 -2.96
C SER A 7 2.11 -26.87 -2.76
N GLN A 8 3.21 -27.60 -2.69
CA GLN A 8 4.56 -27.07 -2.56
C GLN A 8 4.83 -26.08 -3.70
N ARG A 9 4.70 -24.81 -3.41
CA ARG A 9 5.00 -23.76 -4.35
C ARG A 9 6.52 -23.69 -4.49
N PRO A 10 7.07 -23.63 -5.70
CA PRO A 10 8.50 -23.52 -5.88
C PRO A 10 9.04 -22.25 -5.19
N GLU A 11 10.29 -22.30 -4.78
CA GLU A 11 10.97 -21.14 -4.22
C GLU A 11 10.88 -19.95 -5.19
N GLY A 12 10.59 -18.76 -4.67
CA GLY A 12 10.40 -17.55 -5.49
C GLY A 12 9.07 -17.46 -6.23
N TRP A 13 8.11 -18.38 -5.98
CA TRP A 13 6.79 -18.29 -6.60
C TRP A 13 6.07 -16.99 -6.24
N LEU A 14 5.56 -16.31 -7.26
CA LEU A 14 4.72 -15.12 -7.13
C LEU A 14 3.34 -15.37 -7.73
N PRO A 15 2.28 -14.77 -7.18
CA PRO A 15 0.95 -14.84 -7.78
C PRO A 15 0.94 -14.29 -9.21
N PRO A 16 0.12 -14.85 -10.11
CA PRO A 16 0.03 -14.38 -11.49
C PRO A 16 -0.22 -12.88 -11.64
N SER A 17 -1.04 -12.29 -10.75
CA SER A 17 -1.28 -10.84 -10.73
C SER A 17 -0.03 -10.01 -10.43
N VAL A 18 0.84 -10.50 -9.55
CA VAL A 18 2.10 -9.83 -9.21
C VAL A 18 3.12 -10.02 -10.33
N LEU A 19 3.20 -11.22 -10.91
CA LEU A 19 4.02 -11.48 -12.10
C LEU A 19 3.61 -10.63 -13.30
N SER A 20 2.31 -10.40 -13.49
CA SER A 20 1.82 -9.54 -14.56
C SER A 20 2.30 -8.09 -14.41
N ILE A 21 2.38 -7.57 -13.19
CA ILE A 21 2.91 -6.22 -12.92
C ILE A 21 4.39 -6.16 -13.32
N GLU A 22 5.19 -7.14 -12.87
CA GLU A 22 6.62 -7.25 -13.24
C GLU A 22 6.82 -7.30 -14.75
N GLN A 23 6.11 -8.21 -15.41
CA GLN A 23 6.20 -8.39 -16.86
C GLN A 23 5.81 -7.12 -17.63
N ASN A 24 4.78 -6.40 -17.21
CA ASN A 24 4.39 -5.15 -17.84
C ASN A 24 5.50 -4.10 -17.76
N ILE A 25 6.20 -4.01 -16.62
CA ILE A 25 7.35 -3.11 -16.46
C ILE A 25 8.49 -3.52 -17.40
N LEU A 26 8.85 -4.80 -17.42
CA LEU A 26 9.92 -5.30 -18.28
C LEU A 26 9.61 -5.09 -19.77
N GLN A 27 8.38 -5.36 -20.20
CA GLN A 27 7.92 -5.12 -21.57
C GLN A 27 7.99 -3.61 -21.93
N PHE A 28 7.62 -2.75 -21.00
CA PHE A 28 7.74 -1.30 -21.18
C PHE A 28 9.22 -0.91 -21.41
N VAL A 29 10.13 -1.39 -20.56
CA VAL A 29 11.57 -1.12 -20.70
C VAL A 29 12.11 -1.63 -22.01
N GLN A 30 11.77 -2.86 -22.42
CA GLN A 30 12.16 -3.43 -23.71
C GLN A 30 11.64 -2.62 -24.89
N LYS A 31 10.41 -2.08 -24.78
CA LYS A 31 9.85 -1.20 -25.81
C LYS A 31 10.62 0.12 -25.87
N MET A 32 10.99 0.70 -24.73
CA MET A 32 11.79 1.92 -24.68
C MET A 32 13.17 1.71 -25.28
N GLN A 33 13.83 0.57 -25.04
CA GLN A 33 15.12 0.23 -25.65
C GLN A 33 15.09 0.20 -27.19
N LYS A 34 13.94 -0.15 -27.78
CA LYS A 34 13.76 -0.12 -29.23
C LYS A 34 13.59 1.30 -29.79
N LEU A 35 13.18 2.24 -28.95
CA LEU A 35 12.90 3.63 -29.34
C LEU A 35 14.07 4.58 -29.04
N CYS A 36 14.86 4.27 -28.01
CA CYS A 36 15.97 5.09 -27.57
C CYS A 36 17.10 4.23 -26.98
N ASN A 37 18.31 4.80 -26.94
CA ASN A 37 19.46 4.15 -26.31
C ASN A 37 19.37 4.27 -24.77
N LEU A 38 18.64 3.37 -24.14
CA LEU A 38 18.42 3.35 -22.69
C LEU A 38 19.68 2.86 -21.97
N GLN A 39 20.41 3.78 -21.32
CA GLN A 39 21.67 3.50 -20.64
C GLN A 39 21.53 3.27 -19.14
N ALA A 40 20.47 3.80 -18.52
CA ALA A 40 20.24 3.69 -17.08
C ALA A 40 18.76 3.59 -16.74
N ALA A 41 18.47 2.90 -15.65
CA ALA A 41 17.15 2.84 -15.04
C ALA A 41 17.27 3.06 -13.53
N ALA A 42 16.36 3.81 -12.95
CA ALA A 42 16.24 3.96 -11.50
C ALA A 42 14.97 3.26 -11.02
N VAL A 43 15.10 2.39 -10.03
CA VAL A 43 13.98 1.63 -9.46
C VAL A 43 13.79 2.00 -8.01
N GLU A 44 12.58 2.38 -7.63
CA GLU A 44 12.22 2.53 -6.24
C GLU A 44 12.07 1.14 -5.59
N SER A 45 13.04 0.78 -4.75
CA SER A 45 13.08 -0.51 -4.03
C SER A 45 12.72 -0.31 -2.56
N VAL A 46 11.47 0.03 -2.29
CA VAL A 46 10.96 0.08 -0.91
C VAL A 46 10.73 -1.34 -0.41
N LYS A 47 11.29 -1.67 0.76
CA LYS A 47 10.97 -2.91 1.49
C LYS A 47 9.91 -2.61 2.54
N PHE A 48 8.81 -3.33 2.50
CA PHE A 48 7.82 -3.26 3.57
C PHE A 48 8.31 -3.99 4.81
N ASP A 49 8.27 -3.28 5.94
CA ASP A 49 8.59 -3.86 7.24
C ASP A 49 7.43 -4.73 7.74
N MET A 50 7.54 -6.01 7.47
CA MET A 50 6.52 -7.00 7.81
C MET A 50 6.30 -7.11 9.33
N GLN A 51 7.35 -6.97 10.13
CA GLN A 51 7.27 -7.11 11.57
C GLN A 51 6.51 -5.94 12.20
N LYS A 52 6.87 -4.71 11.85
CA LYS A 52 6.16 -3.51 12.31
C LYS A 52 4.75 -3.37 11.76
N MET A 53 4.50 -3.89 10.58
CA MET A 53 3.13 -3.95 10.04
C MET A 53 2.25 -4.94 10.80
N ALA A 54 2.83 -6.05 11.26
CA ALA A 54 2.13 -7.04 12.08
C ALA A 54 1.97 -6.59 13.54
N ASP A 55 3.03 -6.03 14.11
CA ASP A 55 3.07 -5.53 15.47
C ASP A 55 3.81 -4.20 15.56
N ALA A 56 3.06 -3.11 15.70
CA ALA A 56 3.62 -1.75 15.76
C ALA A 56 4.43 -1.48 17.05
N SER A 57 4.26 -2.32 18.08
CA SER A 57 4.95 -2.19 19.36
C SER A 57 6.31 -2.92 19.40
N ILE A 58 6.62 -3.72 18.38
CA ILE A 58 7.86 -4.50 18.34
C ILE A 58 9.09 -3.58 18.39
N SER A 59 10.02 -3.87 19.32
CA SER A 59 11.22 -3.07 19.54
C SER A 59 12.36 -3.91 20.10
N GLY A 60 13.57 -3.36 20.17
CA GLY A 60 14.73 -4.01 20.77
C GLY A 60 15.17 -5.27 20.03
N VAL A 61 15.57 -6.30 20.77
CA VAL A 61 16.16 -7.55 20.23
C VAL A 61 15.17 -8.35 19.36
N THR A 62 13.88 -8.19 19.57
CA THR A 62 12.83 -8.85 18.78
C THR A 62 12.57 -8.14 17.44
N TYR A 63 13.06 -6.92 17.30
CA TYR A 63 12.94 -6.15 16.07
C TYR A 63 14.25 -6.14 15.29
N GLN A 64 14.26 -6.78 14.14
CA GLN A 64 15.48 -7.00 13.35
C GLN A 64 15.69 -6.03 12.18
N GLN A 65 14.84 -5.02 12.03
CA GLN A 65 14.92 -4.10 10.90
C GLN A 65 14.83 -2.61 11.31
N GLY A 66 15.42 -1.74 10.50
CA GLY A 66 15.57 -0.32 10.79
C GLY A 66 14.33 0.56 10.57
N THR A 67 14.48 1.79 10.96
CA THR A 67 13.55 2.83 11.37
C THR A 67 12.79 3.59 10.27
N LEU A 68 12.22 2.98 9.25
CA LEU A 68 11.39 3.68 8.24
C LEU A 68 9.88 3.59 8.50
N MET A 69 9.50 3.49 9.78
CA MET A 69 8.09 3.41 10.20
C MET A 69 7.32 4.68 9.82
N GLY A 70 6.18 4.53 9.20
CA GLY A 70 5.31 5.62 8.78
C GLY A 70 5.32 5.84 7.27
N TYR A 71 6.49 5.95 6.67
CA TYR A 71 6.62 6.05 5.22
C TYR A 71 6.26 4.72 4.53
N GLU A 72 6.79 3.60 5.01
CA GLU A 72 6.50 2.26 4.46
C GLU A 72 5.02 1.88 4.58
N ILE A 73 4.40 2.16 5.73
CA ILE A 73 2.97 1.93 5.93
C ILE A 73 2.14 2.76 4.95
N ARG A 74 2.51 4.03 4.75
CA ARG A 74 1.81 4.90 3.81
C ARG A 74 1.94 4.39 2.37
N GLN A 75 3.13 4.01 1.92
CA GLN A 75 3.35 3.45 0.59
C GLN A 75 2.61 2.13 0.38
N TYR A 76 2.68 1.25 1.36
CA TYR A 76 1.91 0.01 1.33
C TYR A 76 0.40 0.26 1.16
N LEU A 77 -0.16 1.21 1.93
CA LEU A 77 -1.58 1.54 1.83
C LEU A 77 -1.91 2.18 0.48
N LEU A 78 -1.05 3.07 -0.04
CA LEU A 78 -1.24 3.68 -1.35
C LEU A 78 -1.31 2.62 -2.45
N GLU A 79 -0.35 1.72 -2.52
CA GLU A 79 -0.36 0.62 -3.49
C GLU A 79 -1.55 -0.31 -3.33
N LYS A 80 -1.77 -0.80 -2.12
CA LYS A 80 -2.85 -1.75 -1.82
C LYS A 80 -4.23 -1.18 -2.09
N LYS A 81 -4.42 0.13 -1.92
CA LYS A 81 -5.70 0.82 -2.07
C LYS A 81 -5.83 1.59 -3.38
N GLY A 82 -4.88 1.41 -4.30
CA GLY A 82 -4.91 1.99 -5.64
C GLY A 82 -4.96 3.52 -5.62
N HIS A 83 -4.21 4.15 -4.70
CA HIS A 83 -4.14 5.62 -4.56
C HIS A 83 -5.51 6.31 -4.47
N THR A 84 -6.49 5.64 -3.85
CA THR A 84 -7.88 6.13 -3.78
C THR A 84 -8.39 6.16 -2.35
N CYS A 85 -9.08 7.23 -1.97
CA CYS A 85 -9.76 7.32 -0.69
C CYS A 85 -10.73 6.13 -0.49
N GLN A 86 -10.57 5.40 0.59
CA GLN A 86 -11.37 4.21 0.85
C GLN A 86 -12.79 4.54 1.33
N TYR A 87 -13.03 5.78 1.75
CA TYR A 87 -14.34 6.22 2.22
C TYR A 87 -15.20 6.79 1.09
N CYS A 88 -14.75 7.84 0.39
CA CYS A 88 -15.54 8.45 -0.68
C CYS A 88 -15.26 7.90 -2.08
N GLY A 89 -14.19 7.10 -2.27
CA GLY A 89 -13.82 6.58 -3.60
C GLY A 89 -13.42 7.67 -4.60
N GLY A 90 -12.85 8.78 -4.13
CA GLY A 90 -12.46 9.92 -4.97
C GLY A 90 -13.54 11.01 -5.10
N LEU A 91 -14.78 10.78 -4.66
CA LEU A 91 -15.89 11.72 -4.85
C LEU A 91 -15.72 13.07 -4.13
N ALA A 92 -14.85 13.16 -3.12
CA ALA A 92 -14.53 14.44 -2.47
C ALA A 92 -13.64 15.35 -3.33
N ASN A 93 -13.13 14.85 -4.45
CA ASN A 93 -12.21 15.53 -5.35
C ASN A 93 -10.98 16.13 -4.64
N ASP A 94 -10.48 15.41 -3.62
CA ASP A 94 -9.37 15.80 -2.77
C ASP A 94 -8.21 14.84 -3.00
N ALA A 95 -7.14 15.37 -3.60
CA ALA A 95 -5.96 14.59 -3.98
C ALA A 95 -5.03 14.26 -2.78
N LYS A 96 -5.19 14.95 -1.64
CA LYS A 96 -4.38 14.73 -0.45
C LYS A 96 -4.82 13.48 0.28
N LEU A 97 -4.09 12.37 0.10
CA LEU A 97 -4.36 11.12 0.78
C LEU A 97 -3.53 10.99 2.07
N GLU A 98 -4.17 10.56 3.14
CA GLU A 98 -3.60 10.42 4.48
C GLU A 98 -3.81 9.00 5.01
N VAL A 99 -2.88 8.55 5.87
CA VAL A 99 -3.07 7.33 6.65
C VAL A 99 -3.98 7.66 7.83
N GLU A 100 -5.07 6.95 7.93
CA GLU A 100 -6.13 7.20 8.88
C GLU A 100 -6.33 5.97 9.78
N HIS A 101 -6.63 6.20 11.07
CA HIS A 101 -6.93 5.16 12.04
C HIS A 101 -8.43 4.88 12.08
N MET A 102 -8.86 3.69 11.65
CA MET A 102 -10.27 3.28 11.68
C MET A 102 -10.87 3.31 13.08
N HIS A 103 -10.11 2.86 14.09
CA HIS A 103 -10.34 3.16 15.50
C HIS A 103 -9.33 4.23 15.91
N PRO A 104 -9.75 5.42 16.34
CA PRO A 104 -8.88 6.56 16.59
C PRO A 104 -7.78 6.27 17.61
N LYS A 105 -6.57 6.78 17.36
CA LYS A 105 -5.42 6.63 18.28
C LYS A 105 -5.69 7.22 19.66
N SER A 106 -6.34 8.38 19.71
CA SER A 106 -6.75 9.05 20.96
C SER A 106 -7.74 8.23 21.81
N ARG A 107 -8.39 7.24 21.20
CA ARG A 107 -9.33 6.31 21.85
C ARG A 107 -8.76 4.90 22.00
N GLY A 108 -7.44 4.74 21.96
CA GLY A 108 -6.74 3.46 22.14
C GLY A 108 -6.54 2.65 20.84
N GLY A 109 -6.77 3.26 19.67
CA GLY A 109 -6.51 2.62 18.39
C GLY A 109 -5.02 2.35 18.17
N SER A 110 -4.70 1.14 17.69
CA SER A 110 -3.32 0.72 17.44
C SER A 110 -2.80 1.21 16.08
N ASN A 111 -1.47 1.28 15.94
CA ASN A 111 -0.79 1.54 14.67
C ASN A 111 -0.67 0.28 13.79
N ARG A 112 -1.35 -0.80 14.12
CA ARG A 112 -1.36 -2.02 13.28
C ARG A 112 -2.01 -1.75 11.94
N ILE A 113 -1.47 -2.35 10.89
CA ILE A 113 -2.00 -2.19 9.52
C ILE A 113 -3.49 -2.58 9.42
N SER A 114 -3.97 -3.48 10.31
CA SER A 114 -5.37 -3.87 10.39
C SER A 114 -6.29 -2.75 10.91
N ASN A 115 -5.74 -1.74 11.59
CA ASN A 115 -6.46 -0.56 12.06
C ASN A 115 -6.22 0.68 11.19
N LEU A 116 -5.37 0.57 10.16
CA LEU A 116 -5.01 1.69 9.30
C LEU A 116 -5.70 1.59 7.94
N ASN A 117 -6.10 2.73 7.41
CA ASN A 117 -6.71 2.85 6.10
C ASN A 117 -6.20 4.09 5.37
N LEU A 118 -6.59 4.24 4.10
CA LEU A 118 -6.27 5.40 3.27
C LEU A 118 -7.52 6.25 3.09
N ALA A 119 -7.47 7.48 3.55
CA ALA A 119 -8.54 8.46 3.39
C ALA A 119 -8.02 9.76 2.77
N CYS A 120 -8.85 10.48 2.02
CA CYS A 120 -8.51 11.84 1.64
C CYS A 120 -8.65 12.77 2.86
N HIS A 121 -7.97 13.89 2.82
CA HIS A 121 -7.97 14.86 3.93
C HIS A 121 -9.38 15.27 4.34
N THR A 122 -10.25 15.59 3.38
CA THR A 122 -11.66 15.91 3.61
C THR A 122 -12.41 14.82 4.38
N CYS A 123 -12.26 13.55 3.99
CA CYS A 123 -12.92 12.45 4.68
C CYS A 123 -12.29 12.14 6.04
N ASN A 124 -10.98 12.34 6.18
CA ASN A 124 -10.28 12.16 7.44
C ASN A 124 -10.72 13.21 8.46
N GLN A 125 -10.78 14.47 8.07
CA GLN A 125 -11.26 15.56 8.91
C GLN A 125 -12.74 15.39 9.27
N ASP A 126 -13.59 15.03 8.31
CA ASP A 126 -15.02 14.81 8.57
C ASP A 126 -15.26 13.63 9.52
N LYS A 127 -14.49 12.54 9.41
CA LYS A 127 -14.55 11.42 10.36
C LYS A 127 -14.08 11.83 11.77
N ASP A 128 -13.03 12.66 11.82
CA ASP A 128 -12.43 13.14 13.05
C ASP A 128 -12.12 12.00 14.05
N ASN A 129 -12.44 12.18 15.31
CA ASN A 129 -12.22 11.24 16.40
C ASN A 129 -13.32 10.16 16.54
N SER A 130 -14.12 9.94 15.50
CA SER A 130 -15.16 8.92 15.47
C SER A 130 -14.59 7.55 15.06
N THR A 131 -15.14 6.48 15.61
CA THR A 131 -14.97 5.13 15.03
C THR A 131 -15.72 5.04 13.71
N LEU A 132 -15.41 4.03 12.88
CA LEU A 132 -16.13 3.84 11.62
C LEU A 132 -17.63 3.64 11.81
N ALA A 133 -18.03 2.94 12.88
CA ALA A 133 -19.45 2.72 13.19
C ALA A 133 -20.16 4.01 13.55
N GLU A 134 -19.55 4.85 14.39
CA GLU A 134 -20.09 6.18 14.78
C GLU A 134 -20.15 7.11 13.56
N TYR A 135 -19.14 7.05 12.69
CA TYR A 135 -19.13 7.86 11.48
C TYR A 135 -20.27 7.46 10.53
N VAL A 136 -20.51 6.15 10.31
CA VAL A 136 -21.66 5.68 9.54
C VAL A 136 -22.97 6.12 10.19
N ALA A 137 -23.13 5.97 11.52
CA ALA A 137 -24.33 6.39 12.22
C ALA A 137 -24.63 7.89 12.03
N ARG A 138 -23.59 8.75 12.08
CA ARG A 138 -23.73 10.19 11.84
C ARG A 138 -24.15 10.52 10.41
N LEU A 139 -23.67 9.79 9.42
CA LEU A 139 -24.02 9.99 8.01
C LEU A 139 -25.37 9.35 7.61
N THR A 140 -25.90 8.48 8.46
CA THR A 140 -27.17 7.77 8.18
C THR A 140 -28.32 8.77 8.05
N GLY A 141 -29.11 8.63 6.99
CA GLY A 141 -30.19 9.56 6.67
C GLY A 141 -29.79 10.73 5.76
N SER A 142 -28.50 10.95 5.51
CA SER A 142 -28.04 11.97 4.57
C SER A 142 -28.53 11.67 3.15
N LYS A 143 -29.06 12.70 2.47
CA LYS A 143 -29.49 12.66 1.07
C LYS A 143 -28.32 12.91 0.11
N VAL A 144 -27.14 13.29 0.61
CA VAL A 144 -25.98 13.65 -0.16
C VAL A 144 -25.33 12.40 -0.78
N LYS A 145 -25.02 12.45 -2.07
CA LYS A 145 -24.46 11.30 -2.82
C LYS A 145 -23.14 10.79 -2.22
N ILE A 146 -22.25 11.68 -1.80
CA ILE A 146 -20.96 11.32 -1.23
C ILE A 146 -21.13 10.56 0.09
N ASP A 147 -22.08 10.96 0.94
CA ASP A 147 -22.32 10.31 2.23
C ASP A 147 -22.88 8.91 2.06
N ARG A 148 -23.81 8.72 1.13
CA ARG A 148 -24.29 7.37 0.77
C ARG A 148 -23.15 6.47 0.27
N THR A 149 -22.20 7.03 -0.47
CA THR A 149 -21.03 6.28 -0.92
C THR A 149 -20.10 5.96 0.25
N ARG A 150 -19.86 6.91 1.15
CA ARG A 150 -19.08 6.71 2.38
C ARG A 150 -19.67 5.58 3.23
N ILE A 151 -20.96 5.64 3.51
CA ILE A 151 -21.68 4.61 4.28
C ILE A 151 -21.44 3.23 3.66
N ARG A 152 -21.79 3.04 2.38
CA ARG A 152 -21.66 1.76 1.69
C ARG A 152 -20.23 1.22 1.74
N ARG A 153 -19.22 2.06 1.48
CA ARG A 153 -17.82 1.63 1.46
C ARG A 153 -17.29 1.31 2.86
N ILE A 154 -17.68 2.09 3.87
CA ILE A 154 -17.28 1.86 5.26
C ILE A 154 -17.93 0.58 5.81
N GLU A 155 -19.18 0.32 5.52
CA GLU A 155 -19.85 -0.94 5.88
C GLU A 155 -19.16 -2.14 5.24
N GLN A 156 -18.70 -2.01 3.99
CA GLN A 156 -17.93 -3.06 3.33
C GLN A 156 -16.57 -3.27 4.04
N ILE A 157 -15.88 -2.20 4.44
CA ILE A 157 -14.65 -2.29 5.23
C ILE A 157 -14.91 -3.02 6.55
N LEU A 158 -15.95 -2.66 7.28
CA LEU A 158 -16.32 -3.31 8.55
C LEU A 158 -16.62 -4.80 8.39
N LYS A 159 -17.26 -5.20 7.28
CA LYS A 159 -17.51 -6.61 6.96
C LYS A 159 -16.24 -7.40 6.62
N THR A 160 -15.33 -6.79 5.86
CA THR A 160 -14.13 -7.48 5.36
C THR A 160 -12.97 -7.46 6.34
N ASN A 161 -12.94 -6.51 7.28
CA ASN A 161 -11.82 -6.34 8.23
C ASN A 161 -11.71 -7.46 9.29
N LYS A 162 -12.65 -8.40 9.29
CA LYS A 162 -12.64 -9.58 10.17
C LYS A 162 -11.62 -10.65 9.70
N THR A 163 -11.09 -10.55 8.49
CA THR A 163 -10.13 -11.50 7.92
C THR A 163 -8.79 -10.81 7.67
N PHE A 164 -7.78 -11.19 8.46
CA PHE A 164 -6.40 -10.71 8.33
C PHE A 164 -5.73 -11.30 7.06
N ILE A 165 -5.87 -10.63 5.92
CA ILE A 165 -5.20 -11.00 4.65
C ILE A 165 -3.98 -10.09 4.38
N GLY A 166 -3.49 -9.37 5.41
CA GLY A 166 -2.70 -8.15 5.21
C GLY A 166 -1.26 -8.32 4.70
N LEU A 167 -0.51 -9.30 5.19
CA LEU A 167 0.95 -9.31 5.00
C LEU A 167 1.44 -10.09 3.77
N ARG A 168 0.63 -10.99 3.20
CA ARG A 168 1.03 -11.74 2.00
C ARG A 168 1.34 -10.82 0.81
N TYR A 169 0.55 -9.78 0.64
CA TYR A 169 0.80 -8.81 -0.44
C TYR A 169 2.12 -8.05 -0.25
N ALA A 170 2.44 -7.62 0.97
CA ALA A 170 3.70 -6.95 1.27
C ALA A 170 4.91 -7.88 1.03
N ALA A 171 4.80 -9.15 1.40
CA ALA A 171 5.82 -10.16 1.11
C ALA A 171 6.01 -10.34 -0.40
N TRP A 172 4.93 -10.51 -1.15
CA TRP A 172 4.98 -10.64 -2.61
C TRP A 172 5.54 -9.39 -3.28
N ALA A 173 5.14 -8.20 -2.84
CA ALA A 173 5.67 -6.94 -3.37
C ALA A 173 7.17 -6.80 -3.11
N ASN A 174 7.65 -7.18 -1.92
CA ASN A 174 9.08 -7.21 -1.62
C ASN A 174 9.84 -8.19 -2.54
N SER A 175 9.30 -9.40 -2.74
CA SER A 175 9.90 -10.42 -3.60
C SER A 175 9.89 -9.99 -5.07
N MET A 176 8.78 -9.43 -5.54
CA MET A 176 8.65 -8.93 -6.91
C MET A 176 9.65 -7.80 -7.19
N ARG A 177 9.80 -6.85 -6.28
CA ARG A 177 10.76 -5.74 -6.45
C ARG A 177 12.20 -6.23 -6.51
N HIS A 178 12.54 -7.20 -5.66
CA HIS A 178 13.88 -7.81 -5.72
C HIS A 178 14.13 -8.48 -7.08
N ARG A 179 13.18 -9.26 -7.56
CA ARG A 179 13.26 -9.94 -8.86
C ARG A 179 13.30 -8.95 -10.01
N LEU A 180 12.43 -7.94 -10.00
CA LEU A 180 12.40 -6.88 -11.02
C LEU A 180 13.77 -6.21 -11.18
N VAL A 181 14.46 -5.93 -10.08
CA VAL A 181 15.81 -5.34 -10.14
C VAL A 181 16.78 -6.27 -10.85
N VAL A 182 16.78 -7.56 -10.50
CA VAL A 182 17.65 -8.57 -11.14
C VAL A 182 17.36 -8.66 -12.65
N ASP A 183 16.08 -8.70 -13.02
CA ASP A 183 15.68 -8.80 -14.43
C ASP A 183 16.00 -7.50 -15.21
N LEU A 184 15.92 -6.33 -14.56
CA LEU A 184 16.34 -5.07 -15.17
C LEU A 184 17.86 -4.97 -15.36
N GLU A 185 18.65 -5.48 -14.42
CA GLU A 185 20.13 -5.53 -14.53
C GLU A 185 20.60 -6.34 -15.77
N VAL A 186 19.75 -7.25 -16.24
CA VAL A 186 19.99 -7.98 -17.50
C VAL A 186 19.66 -7.14 -18.74
N LEU A 187 18.66 -6.25 -18.64
CA LEU A 187 18.15 -5.47 -19.77
C LEU A 187 18.87 -4.12 -19.92
N VAL A 188 19.27 -3.48 -18.84
CA VAL A 188 19.80 -2.12 -18.83
C VAL A 188 21.20 -2.10 -18.22
N PRO A 189 22.20 -1.43 -18.86
CA PRO A 189 23.59 -1.44 -18.37
C PRO A 189 23.76 -0.91 -16.93
N ASN A 190 23.00 0.09 -16.56
CA ASN A 190 23.08 0.73 -15.24
C ASN A 190 21.73 0.76 -14.54
N VAL A 191 21.56 0.00 -13.46
CA VAL A 191 20.36 0.00 -12.64
C VAL A 191 20.68 0.56 -11.26
N SER A 192 20.06 1.66 -10.91
CA SER A 192 20.16 2.27 -9.57
C SER A 192 18.93 1.95 -8.73
N LYS A 193 19.14 1.81 -7.40
CA LYS A 193 18.09 1.51 -6.42
C LYS A 193 17.90 2.73 -5.53
N GLY A 194 16.69 3.28 -5.50
CA GLY A 194 16.30 4.35 -4.59
C GLY A 194 15.39 3.86 -3.47
N THR A 195 15.49 4.47 -2.30
CA THR A 195 14.48 4.31 -1.26
C THR A 195 13.32 5.27 -1.51
N GLY A 196 12.11 4.96 -1.02
CA GLY A 196 10.97 5.87 -1.18
C GLY A 196 11.20 7.26 -0.56
N GLY A 197 12.00 7.37 0.51
CA GLY A 197 12.42 8.67 1.07
C GLY A 197 13.31 9.45 0.11
N GLN A 198 14.21 8.78 -0.58
CA GLN A 198 15.09 9.38 -1.57
C GLN A 198 14.32 9.85 -2.80
N THR A 199 13.38 9.05 -3.28
CA THR A 199 12.49 9.40 -4.38
C THR A 199 11.62 10.63 -4.04
N GLN A 200 11.09 10.68 -2.82
CA GLN A 200 10.33 11.84 -2.36
C GLN A 200 11.20 13.09 -2.23
N TYR A 201 12.42 12.95 -1.69
CA TYR A 201 13.36 14.05 -1.59
C TYR A 201 13.71 14.63 -2.96
N ASN A 202 14.03 13.77 -3.93
CA ASN A 202 14.34 14.18 -5.30
C ASN A 202 13.16 14.89 -5.97
N ARG A 203 11.94 14.36 -5.82
CA ARG A 203 10.72 15.00 -6.34
C ARG A 203 10.50 16.39 -5.74
N THR A 204 10.74 16.55 -4.44
CA THR A 204 10.50 17.82 -3.73
C THR A 204 11.55 18.87 -4.11
N ASN A 205 12.77 18.46 -4.43
CA ASN A 205 13.89 19.35 -4.75
C ASN A 205 14.17 19.47 -6.26
N GLY A 206 13.30 18.94 -7.12
CA GLY A 206 13.40 19.10 -8.57
C GLY A 206 14.59 18.37 -9.22
N MET A 207 15.06 17.31 -8.57
CA MET A 207 16.14 16.45 -9.10
C MET A 207 15.57 15.24 -9.83
#